data_aea8efac3cc824801dfdebb83b923f06
#
_entry.id   aea8efac3cc824801dfdebb83b923f06
#
_cell.length_a   1.000
_cell.length_b   1.000
_cell.length_c   1.000
_cell.angle_alpha   90.00
_cell.angle_beta   90.00
_cell.angle_gamma   90.00
#
_symmetry.space_group_name_H-M   'P 1'
#
loop_
_entity.id
_entity.type
_entity.pdbx_description
1 polymer ?
#
loop_
_entity_poly.entity_id
_entity_poly.type
_entity_poly.pdbx_seq_one_letter_code
_entity_poly.pdbx_strand_id
1 'polypeptide(L)'
;MLCCAPVSIRAQVITPAQIFVVHGTPRDCTSITQLDSALSDNYQPFFAGWSEQDYVEAIAWSRACANFGWHVTGRSRIPLLQAQHDKAIGPVPAHVGTPAGGTSNPMPMRVSPDIALSGEPPSRAPLKLPADGSPVIGSDTTIASHYQDTLFDIARRYGLGGEEIIRANPGVDIWLPGEGTRILIPGRRILPPVSREGIVVNLPEHRLYYFPKPAKNETPVVITYPVSVGKDGDSTPLGQTRIIAKIQHPSWVPTQSIRDDHAARGDPLPRLIGPGPDNPIGDYKMRLGFGGGMYEIHGTNAPATVGMAATYGCIGMYPEDLAALYALISIGTPVRLINVPIKVAWSAGTLLVEAHLAIDAHGRAAAPSFDQLADVLHDSAQHARVSILWERAVYVLERADGVIATVGKGV
;
A
#
# COMPACT_ATOMS: atom_id res chain seq x y z
N MET A 1 -30.08 -15.11 25.37
CA MET A 1 -28.68 -14.73 25.57
C MET A 1 -27.84 -15.50 24.55
N LEU A 2 -27.66 -14.95 23.35
CA LEU A 2 -26.69 -15.46 22.37
C LEU A 2 -25.42 -14.60 22.51
N CYS A 3 -24.35 -15.22 22.97
CA CYS A 3 -23.03 -14.64 23.01
C CYS A 3 -22.53 -14.44 21.56
N CYS A 4 -22.51 -13.20 21.07
CA CYS A 4 -21.70 -12.84 19.93
C CYS A 4 -20.23 -12.81 20.38
N ALA A 5 -19.49 -13.84 20.03
CA ALA A 5 -18.04 -13.79 20.13
C ALA A 5 -17.53 -12.71 19.16
N PRO A 6 -16.58 -11.82 19.56
CA PRO A 6 -16.01 -10.86 18.65
C PRO A 6 -15.23 -11.63 17.57
N VAL A 7 -15.59 -11.41 16.30
CA VAL A 7 -14.78 -11.86 15.17
C VAL A 7 -13.51 -11.03 15.21
N SER A 8 -12.47 -11.61 15.78
CA SER A 8 -11.13 -11.03 15.75
C SER A 8 -10.63 -11.10 14.31
N ILE A 9 -10.85 -10.05 13.54
CA ILE A 9 -10.19 -9.85 12.27
C ILE A 9 -8.72 -9.52 12.60
N ARG A 10 -7.93 -10.58 12.77
CA ARG A 10 -6.47 -10.43 12.75
C ARG A 10 -6.15 -9.88 11.36
N ALA A 11 -5.59 -8.67 11.31
CA ALA A 11 -4.87 -8.21 10.14
C ALA A 11 -3.87 -9.33 9.79
N GLN A 12 -4.08 -10.02 8.67
CA GLN A 12 -3.08 -10.97 8.19
C GLN A 12 -1.87 -10.14 7.81
N VAL A 13 -0.87 -10.15 8.68
CA VAL A 13 0.46 -9.64 8.34
C VAL A 13 0.96 -10.54 7.22
N ILE A 14 1.03 -9.98 6.02
CA ILE A 14 1.57 -10.70 4.87
C ILE A 14 3.06 -10.89 5.14
N THR A 15 3.47 -12.12 5.34
CA THR A 15 4.86 -12.48 5.62
C THR A 15 5.44 -13.26 4.44
N PRO A 16 6.77 -13.27 4.25
CA PRO A 16 7.44 -14.16 3.29
C PRO A 16 7.13 -15.65 3.51
N ALA A 17 6.61 -16.01 4.69
CA ALA A 17 6.21 -17.37 5.06
C ALA A 17 4.78 -17.75 4.62
N GLN A 18 4.11 -16.92 3.80
CA GLN A 18 2.81 -17.29 3.24
C GLN A 18 2.95 -18.56 2.40
N ILE A 19 2.07 -19.53 2.66
CA ILE A 19 2.07 -20.82 1.97
C ILE A 19 1.10 -20.75 0.79
N PHE A 20 1.59 -21.10 -0.39
CA PHE A 20 0.82 -21.34 -1.61
C PHE A 20 0.66 -22.84 -1.81
N VAL A 21 -0.45 -23.29 -2.35
CA VAL A 21 -0.68 -24.70 -2.65
C VAL A 21 -0.64 -24.88 -4.16
N VAL A 22 0.51 -25.31 -4.68
CA VAL A 22 0.71 -25.55 -6.11
C VAL A 22 0.74 -27.07 -6.33
N HIS A 23 -0.16 -27.58 -7.15
CA HIS A 23 -0.34 -29.00 -7.45
C HIS A 23 -0.41 -29.84 -6.17
N GLY A 24 -1.27 -29.43 -5.21
CA GLY A 24 -1.46 -30.10 -3.93
C GLY A 24 -0.27 -30.03 -2.96
N THR A 25 0.83 -29.33 -3.32
CA THR A 25 2.03 -29.21 -2.50
C THR A 25 2.10 -27.80 -1.90
N PRO A 26 2.16 -27.66 -0.55
CA PRO A 26 2.41 -26.38 0.07
C PRO A 26 3.77 -25.78 -0.35
N ARG A 27 3.79 -24.51 -0.74
CA ARG A 27 4.97 -23.78 -1.21
C ARG A 27 5.08 -22.46 -0.47
N ASP A 28 6.29 -22.06 -0.16
CA ASP A 28 6.64 -20.72 0.35
C ASP A 28 7.75 -20.13 -0.51
N CYS A 29 8.20 -18.92 -0.21
CA CYS A 29 9.24 -18.29 -1.03
C CYS A 29 10.61 -18.99 -0.94
N THR A 30 10.86 -19.80 0.08
CA THR A 30 12.13 -20.54 0.18
C THR A 30 12.24 -21.66 -0.85
N SER A 31 11.09 -22.18 -1.30
CA SER A 31 11.00 -23.25 -2.30
C SER A 31 10.94 -22.75 -3.75
N ILE A 32 10.96 -21.42 -3.99
CA ILE A 32 10.80 -20.83 -5.33
C ILE A 32 11.94 -21.25 -6.31
N THR A 33 13.12 -21.58 -5.79
CA THR A 33 14.24 -22.05 -6.59
C THR A 33 13.97 -23.35 -7.33
N GLN A 34 13.04 -24.18 -6.81
CA GLN A 34 12.61 -25.41 -7.48
C GLN A 34 11.84 -25.10 -8.77
N LEU A 35 11.01 -24.04 -8.73
CA LEU A 35 10.30 -23.54 -9.89
C LEU A 35 11.27 -22.93 -10.91
N ASP A 36 12.28 -22.18 -10.43
CA ASP A 36 13.30 -21.60 -11.30
C ASP A 36 14.07 -22.66 -12.08
N SER A 37 14.53 -23.71 -11.39
CA SER A 37 15.23 -24.82 -12.03
C SER A 37 14.33 -25.51 -13.05
N ALA A 38 13.07 -25.80 -12.68
CA ALA A 38 12.13 -26.47 -13.58
C ALA A 38 11.83 -25.64 -14.84
N LEU A 39 11.72 -24.32 -14.72
CA LEU A 39 11.49 -23.41 -15.85
C LEU A 39 12.75 -23.25 -16.72
N SER A 40 13.92 -23.09 -16.11
CA SER A 40 15.20 -22.92 -16.82
C SER A 40 15.57 -24.16 -17.63
N ASP A 41 15.37 -25.33 -17.05
CA ASP A 41 15.73 -26.62 -17.66
C ASP A 41 14.60 -27.18 -18.52
N ASN A 42 13.46 -26.48 -18.63
CA ASN A 42 12.24 -26.96 -19.29
C ASN A 42 11.87 -28.40 -18.82
N TYR A 43 11.97 -28.63 -17.51
CA TYR A 43 11.79 -29.95 -16.90
C TYR A 43 10.31 -30.35 -16.85
N GLN A 44 9.82 -30.91 -17.92
CA GLN A 44 8.42 -31.31 -18.11
C GLN A 44 7.84 -32.21 -16.98
N PRO A 45 8.57 -33.12 -16.36
CA PRO A 45 8.04 -33.91 -15.24
C PRO A 45 7.59 -33.06 -14.04
N PHE A 46 8.14 -31.84 -13.85
CA PHE A 46 7.71 -30.93 -12.79
C PHE A 46 6.30 -30.42 -13.02
N PHE A 47 5.90 -30.20 -14.28
CA PHE A 47 4.61 -29.70 -14.68
C PHE A 47 3.59 -30.78 -15.05
N ALA A 48 4.00 -32.08 -14.95
CA ALA A 48 3.14 -33.20 -15.32
C ALA A 48 1.89 -33.27 -14.43
N GLY A 49 0.71 -33.24 -15.07
CA GLY A 49 -0.58 -33.31 -14.38
C GLY A 49 -1.05 -31.99 -13.75
N TRP A 50 -0.37 -30.88 -13.99
CA TRP A 50 -0.82 -29.58 -13.54
C TRP A 50 -2.14 -29.19 -14.23
N SER A 51 -3.10 -28.75 -13.44
CA SER A 51 -4.35 -28.15 -13.88
C SER A 51 -4.16 -26.64 -14.19
N GLU A 52 -5.14 -26.03 -14.79
CA GLU A 52 -5.18 -24.56 -14.96
C GLU A 52 -4.98 -23.83 -13.64
N GLN A 53 -5.62 -24.31 -12.57
CA GLN A 53 -5.49 -23.72 -11.23
C GLN A 53 -4.05 -23.82 -10.69
N ASP A 54 -3.33 -24.90 -10.97
CA ASP A 54 -1.94 -25.04 -10.52
C ASP A 54 -1.01 -24.01 -11.17
N TYR A 55 -1.22 -23.67 -12.45
CA TYR A 55 -0.48 -22.59 -13.12
C TYR A 55 -0.83 -21.23 -12.55
N VAL A 56 -2.11 -20.97 -12.25
CA VAL A 56 -2.58 -19.74 -11.60
C VAL A 56 -1.90 -19.57 -10.25
N GLU A 57 -1.91 -20.58 -9.40
CA GLU A 57 -1.25 -20.59 -8.10
C GLU A 57 0.27 -20.38 -8.21
N ALA A 58 0.92 -21.00 -9.19
CA ALA A 58 2.35 -20.83 -9.43
C ALA A 58 2.70 -19.41 -9.89
N ILE A 59 1.84 -18.77 -10.68
CA ILE A 59 1.99 -17.37 -11.07
C ILE A 59 1.84 -16.45 -9.84
N ALA A 60 0.83 -16.68 -9.00
CA ALA A 60 0.62 -15.94 -7.75
C ALA A 60 1.82 -16.10 -6.79
N TRP A 61 2.29 -17.34 -6.61
CA TRP A 61 3.47 -17.66 -5.82
C TRP A 61 4.73 -16.94 -6.34
N SER A 62 4.97 -16.98 -7.66
CA SER A 62 6.10 -16.29 -8.28
C SER A 62 6.05 -14.77 -8.09
N ARG A 63 4.87 -14.17 -8.22
CA ARG A 63 4.64 -12.73 -8.00
C ARG A 63 4.86 -12.33 -6.55
N ALA A 64 4.28 -13.08 -5.62
CA ALA A 64 4.43 -12.84 -4.20
C ALA A 64 5.91 -12.83 -3.80
N CYS A 65 6.66 -13.86 -4.20
CA CYS A 65 8.07 -13.98 -3.86
C CYS A 65 8.94 -12.90 -4.52
N ALA A 66 8.66 -12.51 -5.76
CA ALA A 66 9.34 -11.41 -6.43
C ALA A 66 9.10 -10.07 -5.73
N ASN A 67 7.86 -9.82 -5.28
CA ASN A 67 7.49 -8.58 -4.59
C ASN A 67 8.17 -8.45 -3.22
N PHE A 68 8.49 -9.55 -2.56
CA PHE A 68 9.25 -9.54 -1.29
C PHE A 68 10.76 -9.56 -1.48
N GLY A 69 11.28 -9.40 -2.71
CA GLY A 69 12.71 -9.36 -2.98
C GLY A 69 13.41 -10.72 -2.90
N TRP A 70 12.67 -11.81 -2.85
CA TRP A 70 13.20 -13.16 -2.69
C TRP A 70 13.77 -13.78 -3.98
N HIS A 71 13.95 -13.09 -5.03
CA HIS A 71 14.75 -13.40 -6.21
C HIS A 71 14.46 -12.41 -7.34
N VAL A 72 15.53 -11.89 -7.89
CA VAL A 72 15.55 -10.90 -9.01
C VAL A 72 14.87 -11.47 -10.27
N THR A 73 14.79 -12.78 -10.40
CA THR A 73 14.27 -13.48 -11.58
C THR A 73 12.74 -13.66 -11.59
N GLY A 74 12.03 -13.28 -10.52
CA GLY A 74 10.59 -13.57 -10.39
C GLY A 74 9.72 -13.01 -11.51
N ARG A 75 10.04 -11.82 -12.04
CA ARG A 75 9.31 -11.23 -13.16
C ARG A 75 9.49 -11.96 -14.49
N SER A 76 10.60 -12.65 -14.68
CA SER A 76 10.85 -13.46 -15.89
C SER A 76 10.17 -14.82 -15.87
N ARG A 77 9.72 -15.29 -14.70
CA ARG A 77 9.02 -16.58 -14.57
C ARG A 77 7.62 -16.56 -15.14
N ILE A 78 6.91 -15.44 -15.01
CA ILE A 78 5.49 -15.34 -15.40
C ILE A 78 5.30 -15.67 -16.89
N PRO A 79 6.03 -15.05 -17.83
CA PRO A 79 5.95 -15.42 -19.24
C PRO A 79 6.30 -16.90 -19.51
N LEU A 80 7.25 -17.47 -18.75
CA LEU A 80 7.63 -18.87 -18.89
C LEU A 80 6.55 -19.81 -18.37
N LEU A 81 5.90 -19.50 -17.24
CA LEU A 81 4.76 -20.23 -16.72
C LEU A 81 3.57 -20.17 -17.66
N GLN A 82 3.27 -19.00 -18.25
CA GLN A 82 2.23 -18.86 -19.26
C GLN A 82 2.52 -19.71 -20.50
N ALA A 83 3.77 -19.70 -20.98
CA ALA A 83 4.16 -20.55 -22.11
C ALA A 83 4.03 -22.04 -21.81
N GLN A 84 4.30 -22.49 -20.58
CA GLN A 84 4.07 -23.86 -20.14
C GLN A 84 2.57 -24.18 -20.05
N HIS A 85 1.76 -23.28 -19.51
CA HIS A 85 0.31 -23.39 -19.47
C HIS A 85 -0.27 -23.56 -20.88
N ASP A 86 0.06 -22.64 -21.79
CA ASP A 86 -0.46 -22.64 -23.17
C ASP A 86 -0.05 -23.89 -23.93
N LYS A 87 1.10 -24.47 -23.62
CA LYS A 87 1.57 -25.72 -24.18
C LYS A 87 0.81 -26.96 -23.62
N ALA A 88 0.47 -26.94 -22.34
CA ALA A 88 -0.12 -28.06 -21.62
C ALA A 88 -1.66 -28.11 -21.74
N ILE A 89 -2.31 -26.97 -21.69
CA ILE A 89 -3.77 -26.81 -21.56
C ILE A 89 -4.37 -26.11 -22.80
N GLY A 90 -3.56 -25.34 -23.51
CA GLY A 90 -3.97 -24.50 -24.64
C GLY A 90 -4.06 -23.02 -24.27
N PRO A 91 -4.02 -22.11 -25.26
CA PRO A 91 -4.12 -20.69 -25.02
C PRO A 91 -5.47 -20.34 -24.38
N VAL A 92 -5.45 -19.51 -23.35
CA VAL A 92 -6.67 -18.98 -22.73
C VAL A 92 -7.49 -18.29 -23.83
N PRO A 93 -8.76 -18.70 -24.11
CA PRO A 93 -9.56 -18.05 -25.14
C PRO A 93 -9.75 -16.57 -24.81
N ALA A 94 -9.37 -15.70 -25.71
CA ALA A 94 -9.75 -14.30 -25.66
C ALA A 94 -11.28 -14.23 -25.79
N HIS A 95 -11.95 -13.93 -24.67
CA HIS A 95 -13.41 -13.77 -24.55
C HIS A 95 -14.26 -15.06 -24.65
N VAL A 96 -14.65 -15.58 -23.50
CA VAL A 96 -15.90 -16.34 -23.40
C VAL A 96 -17.04 -15.32 -23.24
N GLY A 97 -17.87 -15.23 -24.28
CA GLY A 97 -19.04 -14.38 -24.30
C GLY A 97 -20.01 -14.70 -23.17
N THR A 98 -20.64 -13.67 -22.66
CA THR A 98 -21.73 -13.66 -21.67
C THR A 98 -22.79 -14.71 -22.00
N PRO A 99 -23.27 -15.53 -21.04
CA PRO A 99 -24.49 -16.31 -21.25
C PRO A 99 -25.68 -15.37 -21.33
N ALA A 100 -26.40 -15.50 -22.43
CA ALA A 100 -27.67 -14.80 -22.65
C ALA A 100 -28.75 -15.36 -21.71
N GLY A 101 -29.39 -14.50 -20.93
CA GLY A 101 -30.67 -14.80 -20.31
C GLY A 101 -30.80 -14.33 -18.85
N GLY A 102 -31.28 -13.09 -18.67
CA GLY A 102 -31.69 -12.58 -17.36
C GLY A 102 -31.94 -11.08 -17.41
N THR A 103 -33.19 -10.68 -17.67
CA THR A 103 -33.66 -9.29 -17.71
C THR A 103 -33.63 -8.69 -16.32
N SER A 104 -32.62 -7.86 -16.03
CA SER A 104 -32.70 -6.76 -15.07
C SER A 104 -31.73 -5.68 -15.52
N ASN A 105 -32.28 -4.54 -15.89
CA ASN A 105 -31.59 -3.38 -16.42
C ASN A 105 -30.67 -2.79 -15.34
N PRO A 106 -29.33 -2.89 -15.43
CA PRO A 106 -28.46 -2.08 -14.63
C PRO A 106 -28.12 -0.82 -15.40
N MET A 107 -28.23 0.32 -14.70
CA MET A 107 -27.75 1.61 -15.21
C MET A 107 -26.33 1.47 -15.78
N PRO A 108 -26.01 2.14 -16.91
CA PRO A 108 -24.68 2.04 -17.50
C PRO A 108 -23.65 2.69 -16.55
N MET A 109 -22.88 1.85 -15.87
CA MET A 109 -21.67 2.28 -15.19
C MET A 109 -20.66 2.71 -16.27
N ARG A 110 -20.27 3.98 -16.25
CA ARG A 110 -19.16 4.45 -17.08
C ARG A 110 -17.90 3.71 -16.61
N VAL A 111 -17.49 2.73 -17.38
CA VAL A 111 -16.16 2.14 -17.30
C VAL A 111 -15.18 3.24 -17.69
N SER A 112 -14.30 3.64 -16.79
CA SER A 112 -13.20 4.52 -17.15
C SER A 112 -12.35 3.83 -18.23
N PRO A 113 -11.87 4.57 -19.25
CA PRO A 113 -11.13 3.98 -20.34
C PRO A 113 -9.91 3.24 -19.82
N ASP A 114 -9.66 2.06 -20.40
CA ASP A 114 -8.52 1.20 -20.17
C ASP A 114 -7.22 2.01 -20.03
N ILE A 115 -6.67 2.06 -18.83
CA ILE A 115 -5.27 2.42 -18.66
C ILE A 115 -4.52 1.16 -19.11
N ALA A 116 -4.06 1.19 -20.35
CA ALA A 116 -3.25 0.14 -20.92
C ALA A 116 -2.13 -0.25 -19.97
N LEU A 117 -1.86 -1.54 -19.85
CA LEU A 117 -0.68 -2.13 -19.20
C LEU A 117 0.63 -1.73 -19.95
N SER A 118 0.84 -0.45 -20.18
CA SER A 118 2.13 0.11 -20.57
C SER A 118 2.93 0.30 -19.29
N GLY A 119 4.06 -0.36 -19.20
CA GLY A 119 4.89 -0.63 -18.03
C GLY A 119 5.37 0.52 -17.14
N GLU A 120 4.80 1.70 -17.20
CA GLU A 120 5.08 2.79 -16.27
C GLU A 120 3.86 3.10 -15.41
N PRO A 121 4.00 3.04 -14.07
CA PRO A 121 2.94 3.47 -13.17
C PRO A 121 2.63 4.95 -13.44
N PRO A 122 1.35 5.37 -13.36
CA PRO A 122 0.98 6.75 -13.63
C PRO A 122 1.68 7.69 -12.64
N SER A 123 2.22 8.78 -13.16
CA SER A 123 2.73 9.88 -12.35
C SER A 123 1.67 10.34 -11.36
N ARG A 124 2.05 10.52 -10.10
CA ARG A 124 1.13 11.03 -9.06
C ARG A 124 0.83 12.51 -9.35
N ALA A 125 -0.28 12.77 -10.00
CA ALA A 125 -0.69 14.13 -10.31
C ALA A 125 -0.94 14.95 -9.03
N PRO A 126 -0.47 16.22 -8.99
CA PRO A 126 -0.79 17.11 -7.88
C PRO A 126 -2.30 17.31 -7.74
N LEU A 127 -2.82 17.18 -6.52
CA LEU A 127 -4.22 17.43 -6.19
C LEU A 127 -4.37 18.89 -5.75
N LYS A 128 -5.28 19.63 -6.36
CA LYS A 128 -5.61 21.00 -5.95
C LYS A 128 -6.25 20.97 -4.56
N LEU A 129 -5.81 21.86 -3.68
CA LEU A 129 -6.48 22.06 -2.41
C LEU A 129 -7.82 22.76 -2.65
N PRO A 130 -8.91 22.33 -1.97
CA PRO A 130 -10.22 22.95 -2.11
C PRO A 130 -10.21 24.44 -1.76
N ALA A 131 -10.82 25.26 -2.61
CA ALA A 131 -10.87 26.71 -2.43
C ALA A 131 -11.71 27.16 -1.22
N ASP A 132 -12.65 26.32 -0.79
CA ASP A 132 -13.48 26.52 0.40
C ASP A 132 -12.76 26.18 1.71
N GLY A 133 -11.48 25.77 1.64
CA GLY A 133 -10.68 25.41 2.80
C GLY A 133 -10.97 24.00 3.34
N SER A 134 -11.89 23.24 2.73
CA SER A 134 -12.14 21.84 3.11
C SER A 134 -10.83 21.04 3.10
N PRO A 135 -10.57 20.20 4.10
CA PRO A 135 -9.40 19.33 4.09
C PRO A 135 -9.61 18.04 3.27
N VAL A 136 -10.74 17.87 2.58
CA VAL A 136 -11.05 16.67 1.80
C VAL A 136 -10.49 16.80 0.39
N ILE A 137 -9.69 15.81 -0.02
CA ILE A 137 -9.07 15.74 -1.35
C ILE A 137 -9.36 14.40 -2.02
N GLY A 138 -9.16 14.35 -3.35
CA GLY A 138 -9.29 13.12 -4.13
C GLY A 138 -10.72 12.63 -4.27
N SER A 139 -10.86 11.43 -4.81
CA SER A 139 -12.16 10.76 -5.02
C SER A 139 -11.98 9.24 -5.00
N ASP A 140 -12.97 8.55 -4.48
CA ASP A 140 -13.03 7.09 -4.56
C ASP A 140 -13.49 6.66 -5.96
N THR A 141 -12.98 5.53 -6.43
CA THR A 141 -13.43 4.90 -7.66
C THR A 141 -13.51 3.38 -7.47
N THR A 142 -14.16 2.70 -8.40
CA THR A 142 -14.22 1.24 -8.44
C THR A 142 -13.77 0.79 -9.81
N ILE A 143 -12.89 -0.20 -9.84
CA ILE A 143 -12.42 -0.83 -11.07
C ILE A 143 -12.79 -2.31 -11.09
N ALA A 144 -12.66 -2.94 -12.25
CA ALA A 144 -12.63 -4.38 -12.37
C ALA A 144 -11.16 -4.84 -12.42
N SER A 145 -10.81 -5.89 -11.67
CA SER A 145 -9.49 -6.50 -11.76
C SER A 145 -9.35 -7.30 -13.04
N HIS A 146 -8.11 -7.41 -13.52
CA HIS A 146 -7.74 -8.34 -14.58
C HIS A 146 -7.19 -9.64 -13.98
N TYR A 147 -7.31 -10.73 -14.71
CA TYR A 147 -6.83 -12.05 -14.28
C TYR A 147 -5.38 -12.07 -13.77
N GLN A 148 -4.53 -11.20 -14.34
CA GLN A 148 -3.12 -11.12 -13.99
C GLN A 148 -2.82 -10.17 -12.82
N ASP A 149 -3.80 -9.43 -12.30
CA ASP A 149 -3.59 -8.49 -11.22
C ASP A 149 -3.49 -9.19 -9.87
N THR A 150 -2.58 -8.71 -9.03
CA THR A 150 -2.67 -8.84 -7.58
C THR A 150 -3.21 -7.54 -6.99
N LEU A 151 -3.70 -7.54 -5.75
CA LEU A 151 -4.05 -6.27 -5.08
C LEU A 151 -2.84 -5.34 -4.95
N PHE A 152 -1.62 -5.85 -4.83
CA PHE A 152 -0.40 -5.04 -4.80
C PHE A 152 -0.08 -4.38 -6.15
N ASP A 153 -0.31 -5.07 -7.28
CA ASP A 153 -0.15 -4.47 -8.61
C ASP A 153 -1.15 -3.33 -8.81
N ILE A 154 -2.40 -3.55 -8.40
CA ILE A 154 -3.45 -2.52 -8.43
C ILE A 154 -3.08 -1.37 -7.49
N ALA A 155 -2.65 -1.65 -6.25
CA ALA A 155 -2.23 -0.62 -5.30
C ALA A 155 -1.15 0.28 -5.90
N ARG A 156 -0.08 -0.31 -6.43
CA ARG A 156 1.02 0.43 -7.05
C ARG A 156 0.55 1.27 -8.24
N ARG A 157 -0.30 0.71 -9.12
CA ARG A 157 -0.88 1.39 -10.28
C ARG A 157 -1.69 2.64 -9.88
N TYR A 158 -2.44 2.55 -8.80
CA TYR A 158 -3.32 3.63 -8.34
C TYR A 158 -2.74 4.50 -7.21
N GLY A 159 -1.48 4.33 -6.83
CA GLY A 159 -0.84 5.13 -5.80
C GLY A 159 -1.35 4.85 -4.40
N LEU A 160 -1.69 3.61 -4.14
CA LEU A 160 -2.11 3.10 -2.86
C LEU A 160 -1.01 2.26 -2.22
N GLY A 161 -1.08 2.14 -0.90
CA GLY A 161 -0.29 1.18 -0.15
C GLY A 161 -0.93 -0.20 -0.11
N GLY A 162 -0.13 -1.23 0.20
CA GLY A 162 -0.60 -2.61 0.28
C GLY A 162 -1.73 -2.78 1.30
N GLU A 163 -1.55 -2.29 2.54
CA GLU A 163 -2.60 -2.38 3.56
C GLU A 163 -3.84 -1.55 3.21
N GLU A 164 -3.65 -0.40 2.58
CA GLU A 164 -4.75 0.49 2.21
C GLU A 164 -5.74 -0.20 1.27
N ILE A 165 -5.25 -0.83 0.19
CA ILE A 165 -6.14 -1.52 -0.76
C ILE A 165 -6.73 -2.80 -0.16
N ILE A 166 -5.97 -3.54 0.64
CA ILE A 166 -6.45 -4.77 1.29
C ILE A 166 -7.59 -4.48 2.26
N ARG A 167 -7.43 -3.44 3.11
CA ARG A 167 -8.45 -3.05 4.09
C ARG A 167 -9.72 -2.49 3.44
N ALA A 168 -9.56 -1.75 2.35
CA ALA A 168 -10.69 -1.22 1.58
C ALA A 168 -11.48 -2.31 0.83
N ASN A 169 -10.90 -3.51 0.63
CA ASN A 169 -11.48 -4.60 -0.14
C ASN A 169 -11.51 -5.92 0.67
N PRO A 170 -12.20 -5.97 1.82
CA PRO A 170 -12.23 -7.18 2.64
C PRO A 170 -12.87 -8.33 1.88
N GLY A 171 -12.26 -9.51 1.98
CA GLY A 171 -12.73 -10.73 1.33
C GLY A 171 -12.30 -10.92 -0.11
N VAL A 172 -11.60 -9.95 -0.70
CA VAL A 172 -10.93 -10.12 -2.00
C VAL A 172 -9.61 -10.84 -1.76
N ASP A 173 -9.33 -11.87 -2.58
CA ASP A 173 -8.03 -12.54 -2.54
C ASP A 173 -6.92 -11.58 -2.95
N ILE A 174 -5.86 -11.52 -2.14
CA ILE A 174 -4.78 -10.54 -2.30
C ILE A 174 -3.94 -10.84 -3.55
N TRP A 175 -3.74 -12.12 -3.85
CA TRP A 175 -2.87 -12.61 -4.91
C TRP A 175 -3.61 -12.94 -6.19
N LEU A 176 -4.88 -13.34 -6.05
CA LEU A 176 -5.75 -13.79 -7.14
C LEU A 176 -7.15 -13.17 -7.00
N PRO A 177 -7.30 -11.86 -7.19
CA PRO A 177 -8.61 -11.22 -7.16
C PRO A 177 -9.61 -11.85 -8.15
N GLY A 178 -9.07 -12.43 -9.25
CA GLY A 178 -9.86 -12.98 -10.35
C GLY A 178 -10.29 -11.91 -11.36
N GLU A 179 -10.66 -12.36 -12.56
CA GLU A 179 -11.13 -11.47 -13.63
C GLU A 179 -12.46 -10.82 -13.26
N GLY A 180 -12.56 -9.50 -13.46
CA GLY A 180 -13.81 -8.75 -13.29
C GLY A 180 -14.21 -8.50 -11.83
N THR A 181 -13.42 -8.90 -10.84
CA THR A 181 -13.70 -8.61 -9.43
C THR A 181 -13.70 -7.11 -9.19
N ARG A 182 -14.75 -6.61 -8.53
CA ARG A 182 -14.88 -5.19 -8.22
C ARG A 182 -13.93 -4.80 -7.09
N ILE A 183 -13.00 -3.90 -7.38
CA ILE A 183 -12.00 -3.39 -6.44
C ILE A 183 -12.26 -1.92 -6.17
N LEU A 184 -12.49 -1.58 -4.91
CA LEU A 184 -12.55 -0.19 -4.45
C LEU A 184 -11.14 0.40 -4.40
N ILE A 185 -10.97 1.53 -5.04
CA ILE A 185 -9.77 2.37 -5.01
C ILE A 185 -10.08 3.57 -4.10
N PRO A 186 -9.66 3.55 -2.82
CA PRO A 186 -9.94 4.62 -1.85
C PRO A 186 -9.03 5.81 -2.13
N GLY A 187 -9.42 6.67 -3.06
CA GLY A 187 -8.65 7.86 -3.44
C GLY A 187 -9.02 9.12 -2.67
N ARG A 188 -10.15 9.12 -1.95
CA ARG A 188 -10.63 10.24 -1.16
C ARG A 188 -10.00 10.24 0.23
N ARG A 189 -9.48 11.40 0.69
CA ARG A 189 -8.74 11.51 1.96
C ARG A 189 -9.08 12.80 2.68
N ILE A 190 -9.02 12.74 4.01
CA ILE A 190 -9.01 13.93 4.87
C ILE A 190 -7.55 14.28 5.14
N LEU A 191 -7.11 15.47 4.78
CA LEU A 191 -5.75 15.92 5.09
C LEU A 191 -5.53 15.99 6.61
N PRO A 192 -4.34 15.59 7.08
CA PRO A 192 -4.01 15.70 8.50
C PRO A 192 -4.15 17.13 9.02
N PRO A 193 -4.61 17.34 10.28
CA PRO A 193 -4.85 18.64 10.88
C PRO A 193 -3.55 19.31 11.35
N VAL A 194 -2.60 19.48 10.44
CA VAL A 194 -1.28 20.08 10.71
C VAL A 194 -0.93 21.10 9.63
N SER A 195 0.13 21.90 9.88
CA SER A 195 0.62 22.88 8.90
C SER A 195 0.95 22.21 7.56
N ARG A 196 0.42 22.75 6.47
CA ARG A 196 0.58 22.28 5.09
C ARG A 196 1.85 22.85 4.46
N GLU A 197 3.00 22.40 4.93
CA GLU A 197 4.32 22.87 4.49
C GLU A 197 5.31 21.70 4.40
N GLY A 198 6.05 21.61 3.30
CA GLY A 198 7.06 20.58 3.09
C GLY A 198 6.44 19.18 3.08
N ILE A 199 7.04 18.25 3.80
CA ILE A 199 6.61 16.86 3.88
C ILE A 199 5.89 16.62 5.22
N VAL A 200 4.72 15.97 5.15
CA VAL A 200 4.01 15.41 6.30
C VAL A 200 3.84 13.92 6.07
N VAL A 201 4.29 13.09 7.00
CA VAL A 201 4.04 11.64 6.97
C VAL A 201 3.13 11.30 8.12
N ASN A 202 1.93 10.78 7.82
CA ASN A 202 1.04 10.24 8.84
C ASN A 202 1.23 8.72 8.92
N LEU A 203 1.82 8.26 10.01
CA LEU A 203 2.21 6.85 10.17
C LEU A 203 1.01 5.90 10.12
N PRO A 204 -0.13 6.18 10.78
CA PRO A 204 -1.34 5.33 10.70
C PRO A 204 -1.89 5.12 9.30
N GLU A 205 -1.72 6.10 8.42
CA GLU A 205 -2.17 6.02 7.02
C GLU A 205 -1.16 5.31 6.13
N HIS A 206 0.07 5.10 6.60
CA HIS A 206 1.20 4.73 5.75
C HIS A 206 1.31 5.66 4.54
N ARG A 207 1.22 6.98 4.79
CA ARG A 207 1.12 7.97 3.70
C ARG A 207 1.92 9.24 3.95
N LEU A 208 2.57 9.68 2.90
CA LEU A 208 3.31 10.93 2.80
C LEU A 208 2.51 11.94 1.98
N TYR A 209 2.46 13.18 2.48
CA TYR A 209 1.90 14.35 1.81
C TYR A 209 3.02 15.36 1.60
N TYR A 210 3.22 15.80 0.38
CA TYR A 210 4.12 16.89 0.07
C TYR A 210 3.33 18.13 -0.35
N PHE A 211 3.57 19.22 0.34
CA PHE A 211 2.96 20.53 0.10
C PHE A 211 4.03 21.45 -0.49
N PRO A 212 4.15 21.54 -1.83
CA PRO A 212 5.06 22.49 -2.44
C PRO A 212 4.65 23.91 -2.13
N LYS A 213 5.62 24.81 -2.00
CA LYS A 213 5.34 26.24 -1.86
C LYS A 213 4.72 26.76 -3.16
N PRO A 214 3.48 27.26 -3.16
CA PRO A 214 2.83 27.74 -4.37
C PRO A 214 3.58 28.95 -4.92
N ALA A 215 3.67 29.07 -6.24
CA ALA A 215 4.09 30.30 -6.86
C ALA A 215 3.02 31.40 -6.68
N LYS A 216 3.39 32.65 -6.95
CA LYS A 216 2.44 33.76 -6.80
C LYS A 216 1.24 33.57 -7.73
N ASN A 217 0.04 33.59 -7.16
CA ASN A 217 -1.25 33.39 -7.86
C ASN A 217 -1.53 31.93 -8.32
N GLU A 218 -0.76 30.95 -7.90
CA GLU A 218 -1.07 29.55 -8.15
C GLU A 218 -1.97 28.96 -7.05
N THR A 219 -2.89 28.09 -7.45
CA THR A 219 -3.69 27.30 -6.51
C THR A 219 -2.76 26.34 -5.74
N PRO A 220 -2.77 26.36 -4.40
CA PRO A 220 -2.00 25.39 -3.64
C PRO A 220 -2.39 23.95 -3.98
N VAL A 221 -1.39 23.09 -4.01
CA VAL A 221 -1.57 21.67 -4.32
C VAL A 221 -0.94 20.80 -3.25
N VAL A 222 -1.33 19.54 -3.22
CA VAL A 222 -0.67 18.47 -2.46
C VAL A 222 -0.37 17.31 -3.39
N ILE A 223 0.78 16.70 -3.21
CA ILE A 223 1.15 15.44 -3.84
C ILE A 223 1.22 14.40 -2.73
N THR A 224 0.64 13.22 -2.95
CA THR A 224 0.59 12.19 -1.91
C THR A 224 1.10 10.85 -2.42
N TYR A 225 1.82 10.14 -1.55
CA TYR A 225 2.47 8.87 -1.84
C TYR A 225 2.24 7.87 -0.71
N PRO A 226 1.99 6.62 -1.01
CA PRO A 226 2.04 5.56 0.00
C PRO A 226 3.48 5.35 0.47
N VAL A 227 3.65 5.00 1.74
CA VAL A 227 4.97 4.76 2.33
C VAL A 227 4.95 3.55 3.25
N SER A 228 6.07 2.82 3.31
CA SER A 228 6.34 1.89 4.41
C SER A 228 6.88 2.66 5.61
N VAL A 229 6.60 2.17 6.80
CA VAL A 229 7.08 2.71 8.08
C VAL A 229 7.75 1.62 8.92
N GLY A 230 8.30 1.98 10.06
CA GLY A 230 8.92 1.04 10.98
C GLY A 230 7.98 -0.07 11.43
N LYS A 231 8.48 -1.31 11.44
CA LYS A 231 7.79 -2.49 11.97
C LYS A 231 7.78 -2.52 13.50
N ASP A 232 7.09 -3.51 14.07
CA ASP A 232 7.10 -3.76 15.52
C ASP A 232 8.54 -3.89 16.05
N GLY A 233 8.83 -3.12 17.09
CA GLY A 233 10.18 -3.01 17.69
C GLY A 233 11.13 -2.02 17.02
N ASP A 234 10.83 -1.56 15.82
CA ASP A 234 11.65 -0.64 15.02
C ASP A 234 10.85 0.62 14.62
N SER A 235 10.31 1.34 15.59
CA SER A 235 9.38 2.44 15.34
C SER A 235 10.01 3.61 14.58
N THR A 236 9.24 4.21 13.67
CA THR A 236 9.57 5.49 13.03
C THR A 236 9.39 6.63 14.03
N PRO A 237 10.39 7.52 14.22
CA PRO A 237 10.30 8.61 15.22
C PRO A 237 9.23 9.63 14.84
N LEU A 238 8.51 10.13 15.84
CA LEU A 238 7.55 11.23 15.67
C LEU A 238 8.22 12.59 15.89
N GLY A 239 7.66 13.64 15.28
CA GLY A 239 8.10 15.01 15.51
C GLY A 239 8.47 15.77 14.23
N GLN A 240 9.25 16.82 14.39
CA GLN A 240 9.66 17.70 13.30
C GLN A 240 11.16 17.58 13.03
N THR A 241 11.48 17.58 11.74
CA THR A 241 12.87 17.52 11.25
C THR A 241 12.94 18.20 9.88
N ARG A 242 14.02 17.97 9.15
CA ARG A 242 14.23 18.44 7.78
C ARG A 242 15.04 17.45 6.99
N ILE A 243 15.00 17.56 5.67
CA ILE A 243 15.92 16.87 4.77
C ILE A 243 17.30 17.48 4.95
N ILE A 244 18.30 16.66 5.32
CA ILE A 244 19.68 17.11 5.55
C ILE A 244 20.65 16.66 4.46
N ALA A 245 20.28 15.64 3.68
CA ALA A 245 21.08 15.18 2.52
C ALA A 245 20.17 14.47 1.50
N LYS A 246 20.61 14.48 0.24
CA LYS A 246 20.00 13.78 -0.91
C LYS A 246 21.11 12.99 -1.59
N ILE A 247 20.89 11.71 -1.84
CA ILE A 247 21.90 10.78 -2.37
C ILE A 247 21.28 9.95 -3.48
N GLN A 248 21.94 9.90 -4.63
CA GLN A 248 21.61 9.01 -5.74
C GLN A 248 22.54 7.81 -5.74
N HIS A 249 22.05 6.68 -6.20
CA HIS A 249 22.76 5.40 -6.26
C HIS A 249 23.52 5.09 -4.96
N PRO A 250 22.80 5.10 -3.82
CA PRO A 250 23.42 4.90 -2.52
C PRO A 250 23.91 3.46 -2.37
N SER A 251 25.01 3.28 -1.66
CA SER A 251 25.30 2.00 -1.03
C SER A 251 24.52 1.90 0.28
N TRP A 252 24.11 0.69 0.65
CA TRP A 252 23.46 0.41 1.92
C TRP A 252 24.44 -0.32 2.88
N VAL A 253 24.56 0.22 4.07
CA VAL A 253 25.33 -0.38 5.18
C VAL A 253 24.34 -0.74 6.27
N PRO A 254 23.83 -1.99 6.32
CA PRO A 254 22.91 -2.41 7.37
C PRO A 254 23.60 -2.30 8.74
N THR A 255 22.88 -1.86 9.76
CA THR A 255 23.37 -1.83 11.13
C THR A 255 23.69 -3.25 11.63
N GLN A 256 24.42 -3.38 12.75
CA GLN A 256 24.68 -4.71 13.31
C GLN A 256 23.38 -5.42 13.67
N SER A 257 22.41 -4.70 14.29
CA SER A 257 21.12 -5.27 14.67
C SER A 257 20.32 -5.79 13.46
N ILE A 258 20.34 -5.08 12.34
CA ILE A 258 19.70 -5.53 11.09
C ILE A 258 20.37 -6.81 10.56
N ARG A 259 21.70 -6.87 10.59
CA ARG A 259 22.42 -8.08 10.16
C ARG A 259 22.13 -9.28 11.05
N ASP A 260 22.04 -9.06 12.36
CA ASP A 260 21.77 -10.10 13.34
C ASP A 260 20.33 -10.63 13.19
N ASP A 261 19.35 -9.73 12.96
CA ASP A 261 17.96 -10.08 12.69
C ASP A 261 17.83 -10.91 11.38
N HIS A 262 18.53 -10.51 10.32
CA HIS A 262 18.58 -11.27 9.07
C HIS A 262 19.27 -12.62 9.23
N ALA A 263 20.41 -12.66 9.92
CA ALA A 263 21.13 -13.91 10.18
C ALA A 263 20.27 -14.91 10.99
N ALA A 264 19.52 -14.41 11.99
CA ALA A 264 18.60 -15.25 12.77
C ALA A 264 17.47 -15.88 11.95
N ARG A 265 17.12 -15.26 10.82
CA ARG A 265 16.11 -15.77 9.86
C ARG A 265 16.70 -16.63 8.75
N GLY A 266 18.02 -16.89 8.78
CA GLY A 266 18.70 -17.67 7.74
C GLY A 266 19.04 -16.90 6.47
N ASP A 267 18.95 -15.56 6.49
CA ASP A 267 19.22 -14.63 5.38
C ASP A 267 20.35 -13.65 5.75
N PRO A 268 21.61 -14.10 5.91
CA PRO A 268 22.69 -13.25 6.37
C PRO A 268 23.05 -12.16 5.38
N LEU A 269 23.01 -10.90 5.80
CA LEU A 269 23.36 -9.76 4.97
C LEU A 269 24.87 -9.48 4.96
N PRO A 270 25.44 -9.05 3.83
CA PRO A 270 26.79 -8.54 3.74
C PRO A 270 26.92 -7.20 4.53
N ARG A 271 28.14 -6.81 4.86
CA ARG A 271 28.39 -5.52 5.54
C ARG A 271 28.04 -4.30 4.69
N LEU A 272 28.09 -4.44 3.36
CA LEU A 272 27.81 -3.40 2.39
C LEU A 272 27.09 -4.01 1.20
N ILE A 273 26.00 -3.38 0.78
CA ILE A 273 25.35 -3.65 -0.50
C ILE A 273 25.52 -2.41 -1.38
N GLY A 274 26.13 -2.59 -2.55
CA GLY A 274 26.37 -1.51 -3.52
C GLY A 274 25.08 -1.01 -4.18
N PRO A 275 25.14 0.04 -5.00
CA PRO A 275 24.04 0.44 -5.85
C PRO A 275 23.65 -0.67 -6.83
N GLY A 276 22.36 -0.78 -7.13
CA GLY A 276 21.84 -1.76 -8.09
C GLY A 276 20.51 -2.38 -7.65
N PRO A 277 19.99 -3.32 -8.44
CA PRO A 277 18.66 -3.90 -8.22
C PRO A 277 18.53 -4.69 -6.91
N ASP A 278 19.64 -5.19 -6.38
CA ASP A 278 19.66 -5.95 -5.12
C ASP A 278 19.72 -5.03 -3.88
N ASN A 279 19.83 -3.71 -4.09
CA ASN A 279 19.91 -2.76 -2.97
C ASN A 279 18.52 -2.52 -2.35
N PRO A 280 18.26 -2.91 -1.09
CA PRO A 280 16.95 -2.76 -0.46
C PRO A 280 16.48 -1.32 -0.31
N ILE A 281 17.38 -0.32 -0.37
CA ILE A 281 17.03 1.09 -0.27
C ILE A 281 16.89 1.78 -1.65
N GLY A 282 17.00 1.03 -2.75
CA GLY A 282 16.79 1.52 -4.12
C GLY A 282 17.81 2.57 -4.59
N ASP A 283 17.46 3.30 -5.66
CA ASP A 283 18.36 4.23 -6.36
C ASP A 283 18.45 5.63 -5.76
N TYR A 284 17.55 5.99 -4.85
CA TYR A 284 17.49 7.30 -4.23
C TYR A 284 17.27 7.17 -2.73
N LYS A 285 17.88 8.11 -1.97
CA LYS A 285 17.54 8.32 -0.56
C LYS A 285 17.69 9.76 -0.14
N MET A 286 16.90 10.16 0.85
CA MET A 286 16.93 11.46 1.51
C MET A 286 17.09 11.24 3.01
N ARG A 287 18.14 11.84 3.61
CA ARG A 287 18.38 11.74 5.06
C ARG A 287 17.56 12.74 5.83
N LEU A 288 16.98 12.27 6.93
CA LEU A 288 16.27 13.09 7.92
C LEU A 288 17.22 13.51 9.04
N GLY A 289 16.99 14.69 9.62
CA GLY A 289 17.79 15.19 10.74
C GLY A 289 17.58 14.47 12.08
N PHE A 290 16.70 13.45 12.14
CA PHE A 290 16.55 12.61 13.31
C PHE A 290 17.77 11.69 13.53
N GLY A 291 18.10 11.44 14.79
CA GLY A 291 19.15 10.47 15.16
C GLY A 291 20.49 10.72 14.46
N GLY A 292 20.86 11.99 14.20
CA GLY A 292 22.08 12.30 13.48
C GLY A 292 22.12 11.85 12.01
N GLY A 293 20.94 11.66 11.38
CA GLY A 293 20.83 11.23 9.98
C GLY A 293 20.72 9.72 9.78
N MET A 294 20.35 8.97 10.83
CA MET A 294 20.12 7.53 10.73
C MET A 294 18.80 7.18 10.04
N TYR A 295 17.81 8.06 10.13
CA TYR A 295 16.51 7.84 9.49
C TYR A 295 16.49 8.46 8.10
N GLU A 296 15.90 7.72 7.16
CA GLU A 296 15.92 8.07 5.75
C GLU A 296 14.54 7.87 5.11
N ILE A 297 14.25 8.64 4.07
CA ILE A 297 13.22 8.32 3.06
C ILE A 297 13.97 7.70 1.91
N HIS A 298 13.63 6.45 1.54
CA HIS A 298 14.38 5.68 0.53
C HIS A 298 13.45 4.88 -0.38
N GLY A 299 13.96 4.42 -1.51
CA GLY A 299 13.28 3.49 -2.40
C GLY A 299 13.23 2.07 -1.84
N THR A 300 12.81 1.14 -2.66
CA THR A 300 12.79 -0.27 -2.28
C THR A 300 12.98 -1.16 -3.50
N ASN A 301 13.59 -2.33 -3.30
CA ASN A 301 13.57 -3.45 -4.26
C ASN A 301 12.41 -4.43 -3.98
N ALA A 302 11.63 -4.18 -2.91
CA ALA A 302 10.48 -4.98 -2.51
C ALA A 302 9.18 -4.14 -2.51
N PRO A 303 8.65 -3.74 -3.69
CA PRO A 303 7.55 -2.79 -3.82
C PRO A 303 6.25 -3.22 -3.11
N ALA A 304 5.99 -4.51 -2.93
CA ALA A 304 4.80 -4.97 -2.19
C ALA A 304 4.82 -4.59 -0.70
N THR A 305 5.97 -4.19 -0.15
CA THR A 305 6.05 -3.71 1.24
C THR A 305 5.59 -2.26 1.41
N VAL A 306 5.40 -1.52 0.31
CA VAL A 306 4.96 -0.12 0.38
C VAL A 306 3.52 -0.03 0.88
N GLY A 307 3.31 0.83 1.88
CA GLY A 307 2.05 0.94 2.58
C GLY A 307 1.89 -0.06 3.72
N MET A 308 2.99 -0.55 4.28
CA MET A 308 3.03 -1.51 5.38
C MET A 308 4.05 -1.11 6.45
N ALA A 309 3.91 -1.67 7.66
CA ALA A 309 4.92 -1.58 8.71
C ALA A 309 6.02 -2.64 8.42
N ALA A 310 7.02 -2.28 7.61
CA ALA A 310 7.98 -3.24 7.05
C ALA A 310 9.45 -2.82 7.14
N THR A 311 9.76 -1.62 7.65
CA THR A 311 11.13 -1.11 7.71
C THR A 311 11.72 -1.21 9.12
N TYR A 312 13.00 -0.89 9.25
CA TYR A 312 13.70 -0.71 10.52
C TYR A 312 13.65 0.77 10.98
N GLY A 313 12.46 1.40 10.85
CA GLY A 313 12.21 2.78 11.28
C GLY A 313 12.35 3.83 10.16
N CYS A 314 12.91 3.49 9.01
CA CYS A 314 12.96 4.37 7.84
C CYS A 314 11.61 4.44 7.12
N ILE A 315 11.50 5.33 6.14
CA ILE A 315 10.31 5.53 5.31
C ILE A 315 10.62 4.99 3.92
N GLY A 316 9.99 3.86 3.55
CA GLY A 316 10.14 3.23 2.24
C GLY A 316 9.11 3.73 1.25
N MET A 317 9.48 3.90 -0.02
CA MET A 317 8.59 4.35 -1.09
C MET A 317 8.74 3.48 -2.35
N TYR A 318 7.72 3.48 -3.18
CA TYR A 318 7.89 2.96 -4.55
C TYR A 318 9.05 3.68 -5.24
N PRO A 319 9.89 2.97 -6.01
CA PRO A 319 11.05 3.58 -6.66
C PRO A 319 10.72 4.79 -7.53
N GLU A 320 9.65 4.70 -8.32
CA GLU A 320 9.15 5.76 -9.19
C GLU A 320 8.61 6.96 -8.41
N ASP A 321 7.90 6.72 -7.30
CA ASP A 321 7.35 7.75 -6.44
C ASP A 321 8.47 8.52 -5.74
N LEU A 322 9.50 7.80 -5.27
CA LEU A 322 10.65 8.45 -4.66
C LEU A 322 11.46 9.24 -5.68
N ALA A 323 11.68 8.72 -6.90
CA ALA A 323 12.38 9.44 -7.94
C ALA A 323 11.68 10.78 -8.26
N ALA A 324 10.34 10.75 -8.37
CA ALA A 324 9.53 11.95 -8.58
C ALA A 324 9.64 12.94 -7.40
N LEU A 325 9.47 12.46 -6.17
CA LEU A 325 9.58 13.29 -4.97
C LEU A 325 11.00 13.85 -4.81
N TYR A 326 12.02 13.05 -5.05
CA TYR A 326 13.43 13.44 -4.98
C TYR A 326 13.74 14.63 -5.89
N ALA A 327 13.18 14.67 -7.10
CA ALA A 327 13.35 15.79 -8.02
C ALA A 327 12.75 17.11 -7.49
N LEU A 328 11.68 17.03 -6.71
CA LEU A 328 10.95 18.20 -6.19
C LEU A 328 11.52 18.74 -4.87
N ILE A 329 12.18 17.90 -4.07
CA ILE A 329 12.61 18.23 -2.72
C ILE A 329 13.99 18.87 -2.71
N SER A 330 14.17 19.92 -1.90
CA SER A 330 15.45 20.56 -1.61
C SER A 330 15.98 20.16 -0.22
N ILE A 331 17.29 20.21 -0.02
CA ILE A 331 17.91 20.14 1.30
C ILE A 331 17.34 21.30 2.13
N GLY A 332 16.99 21.04 3.39
CA GLY A 332 16.33 22.01 4.27
C GLY A 332 14.81 21.91 4.26
N THR A 333 14.18 21.19 3.30
CA THR A 333 12.71 21.00 3.29
C THR A 333 12.24 20.46 4.64
N PRO A 334 11.25 21.13 5.28
CA PRO A 334 10.67 20.65 6.54
C PRO A 334 10.01 19.28 6.37
N VAL A 335 10.16 18.43 7.39
CA VAL A 335 9.51 17.12 7.47
C VAL A 335 8.84 16.98 8.82
N ARG A 336 7.59 16.56 8.82
CA ARG A 336 6.82 16.27 10.03
C ARG A 336 6.30 14.86 10.00
N LEU A 337 6.63 14.07 11.03
CA LEU A 337 6.16 12.70 11.23
C LEU A 337 5.12 12.71 12.34
N ILE A 338 3.91 12.24 12.05
CA ILE A 338 2.75 12.32 12.96
C ILE A 338 2.07 10.97 13.12
N ASN A 339 1.30 10.83 14.18
CA ASN A 339 0.49 9.66 14.49
C ASN A 339 -0.95 10.13 14.74
N VAL A 340 -1.71 10.36 13.66
CA VAL A 340 -3.10 10.83 13.69
C VAL A 340 -3.98 9.76 13.07
N PRO A 341 -4.47 8.79 13.87
CA PRO A 341 -5.25 7.65 13.36
C PRO A 341 -6.69 8.02 13.00
N ILE A 342 -7.26 9.06 13.59
CA ILE A 342 -8.63 9.51 13.32
C ILE A 342 -8.58 10.94 12.77
N LYS A 343 -9.20 11.14 11.64
CA LYS A 343 -9.36 12.46 11.01
C LYS A 343 -10.82 12.76 10.78
N VAL A 344 -11.21 14.00 11.07
CA VAL A 344 -12.58 14.49 10.94
C VAL A 344 -12.58 15.74 10.07
N ALA A 345 -13.59 15.88 9.24
CA ALA A 345 -13.75 17.03 8.36
C ALA A 345 -15.21 17.40 8.14
N TRP A 346 -15.46 18.68 7.98
CA TRP A 346 -16.68 19.20 7.38
C TRP A 346 -16.53 19.31 5.87
N SER A 347 -17.51 18.81 5.14
CA SER A 347 -17.57 18.97 3.67
C SER A 347 -19.03 19.04 3.23
N ALA A 348 -19.39 20.09 2.52
CA ALA A 348 -20.75 20.31 2.01
C ALA A 348 -21.87 20.06 3.06
N GLY A 349 -21.71 20.58 4.29
CA GLY A 349 -22.67 20.43 5.38
C GLY A 349 -22.76 19.05 6.01
N THR A 350 -21.83 18.13 5.68
CA THR A 350 -21.73 16.80 6.28
C THR A 350 -20.45 16.68 7.10
N LEU A 351 -20.55 15.94 8.22
CA LEU A 351 -19.41 15.58 9.04
C LEU A 351 -18.88 14.22 8.59
N LEU A 352 -17.61 14.17 8.25
CA LEU A 352 -16.90 13.03 7.71
C LEU A 352 -15.88 12.52 8.71
N VAL A 353 -15.67 11.21 8.75
CA VAL A 353 -14.61 10.53 9.52
C VAL A 353 -13.82 9.61 8.60
N GLU A 354 -12.51 9.61 8.79
CA GLU A 354 -11.56 8.65 8.26
C GLU A 354 -10.76 8.08 9.43
N ALA A 355 -10.69 6.75 9.55
CA ALA A 355 -10.00 6.09 10.66
C ALA A 355 -9.02 5.03 10.13
N HIS A 356 -7.87 4.97 10.79
CA HIS A 356 -6.79 4.02 10.54
C HIS A 356 -6.37 3.36 11.85
N LEU A 357 -5.66 2.24 11.81
CA LEU A 357 -5.03 1.71 13.02
C LEU A 357 -3.99 2.69 13.53
N ALA A 358 -4.06 3.03 14.81
CA ALA A 358 -3.04 3.80 15.49
C ALA A 358 -1.71 3.01 15.56
N ILE A 359 -0.60 3.71 15.65
CA ILE A 359 0.71 3.09 15.89
C ILE A 359 1.13 3.44 17.32
N ASP A 360 1.39 2.43 18.15
CA ASP A 360 1.82 2.63 19.53
C ASP A 360 3.32 3.04 19.60
N ALA A 361 3.80 3.30 20.82
CA ALA A 361 5.20 3.71 21.04
C ALA A 361 6.24 2.66 20.62
N HIS A 362 5.82 1.41 20.43
CA HIS A 362 6.66 0.31 19.97
C HIS A 362 6.55 0.03 18.47
N GLY A 363 5.78 0.83 17.72
CA GLY A 363 5.55 0.63 16.29
C GLY A 363 4.44 -0.38 15.97
N ARG A 364 3.69 -0.86 16.98
CA ARG A 364 2.62 -1.86 16.77
C ARG A 364 1.32 -1.18 16.40
N ALA A 365 0.61 -1.81 15.46
CA ALA A 365 -0.74 -1.38 15.12
C ALA A 365 -1.73 -1.68 16.26
N ALA A 366 -2.53 -0.70 16.64
CA ALA A 366 -3.55 -0.79 17.66
C ALA A 366 -4.85 -0.13 17.18
N ALA A 367 -6.00 -0.69 17.54
CA ALA A 367 -7.27 -0.04 17.24
C ALA A 367 -7.35 1.31 17.98
N PRO A 368 -7.75 2.41 17.32
CA PRO A 368 -7.98 3.67 17.99
C PRO A 368 -9.16 3.54 18.97
N SER A 369 -9.13 4.29 20.09
CA SER A 369 -10.14 4.18 21.12
C SER A 369 -11.41 4.97 20.78
N PHE A 370 -12.55 4.54 21.38
CA PHE A 370 -13.79 5.31 21.30
C PHE A 370 -13.65 6.71 21.90
N ASP A 371 -12.91 6.85 22.99
CA ASP A 371 -12.68 8.17 23.63
C ASP A 371 -11.97 9.13 22.67
N GLN A 372 -10.93 8.64 21.94
CA GLN A 372 -10.26 9.45 20.89
C GLN A 372 -11.24 9.87 19.78
N LEU A 373 -12.13 8.99 19.35
CA LEU A 373 -13.14 9.33 18.35
C LEU A 373 -14.14 10.36 18.91
N ALA A 374 -14.60 10.17 20.14
CA ALA A 374 -15.55 11.06 20.78
C ALA A 374 -14.98 12.47 20.97
N ASP A 375 -13.72 12.57 21.40
CA ASP A 375 -13.02 13.85 21.58
C ASP A 375 -12.91 14.60 20.24
N VAL A 376 -12.45 13.95 19.18
CA VAL A 376 -12.27 14.59 17.86
C VAL A 376 -13.61 15.00 17.25
N LEU A 377 -14.66 14.18 17.43
CA LEU A 377 -16.02 14.52 16.98
C LEU A 377 -16.62 15.65 17.79
N HIS A 378 -16.41 15.66 19.10
CA HIS A 378 -16.88 16.73 19.98
C HIS A 378 -16.24 18.09 19.59
N ASP A 379 -14.94 18.13 19.44
CA ASP A 379 -14.20 19.33 19.02
C ASP A 379 -14.69 19.84 17.67
N SER A 380 -14.94 18.93 16.72
CA SER A 380 -15.44 19.29 15.39
C SER A 380 -16.89 19.76 15.41
N ALA A 381 -17.67 19.36 16.41
CA ALA A 381 -19.08 19.72 16.58
C ALA A 381 -19.29 21.04 17.35
N GLN A 382 -18.30 21.55 18.09
CA GLN A 382 -18.43 22.74 18.92
C GLN A 382 -18.88 23.99 18.15
N HIS A 383 -18.60 24.07 16.87
CA HIS A 383 -18.85 25.21 16.01
C HIS A 383 -20.05 25.03 15.06
N ALA A 384 -20.75 23.90 15.14
CA ALA A 384 -21.90 23.61 14.30
C ALA A 384 -22.93 22.75 15.05
N ARG A 385 -24.22 23.07 14.89
CA ARG A 385 -25.27 22.15 15.35
C ARG A 385 -25.23 20.92 14.45
N VAL A 386 -24.92 19.76 15.01
CA VAL A 386 -24.79 18.50 14.26
C VAL A 386 -25.48 17.36 15.00
N SER A 387 -26.17 16.53 14.23
CA SER A 387 -26.62 15.22 14.72
C SER A 387 -25.58 14.17 14.32
N ILE A 388 -24.90 13.60 15.30
CA ILE A 388 -23.88 12.55 15.07
C ILE A 388 -24.56 11.20 15.00
N LEU A 389 -24.24 10.44 13.96
CA LEU A 389 -24.64 9.05 13.75
C LEU A 389 -23.61 8.13 14.43
N TRP A 390 -23.70 7.98 15.74
CA TRP A 390 -22.73 7.29 16.58
C TRP A 390 -22.47 5.85 16.15
N GLU A 391 -23.51 5.09 15.81
CA GLU A 391 -23.33 3.71 15.31
C GLU A 391 -22.43 3.66 14.08
N ARG A 392 -22.61 4.62 13.18
CA ARG A 392 -21.79 4.71 11.97
C ARG A 392 -20.36 5.17 12.27
N ALA A 393 -20.19 6.10 13.21
CA ALA A 393 -18.88 6.56 13.64
C ALA A 393 -18.08 5.43 14.31
N VAL A 394 -18.72 4.64 15.16
CA VAL A 394 -18.12 3.45 15.79
C VAL A 394 -17.77 2.40 14.72
N TYR A 395 -18.66 2.15 13.76
CA TYR A 395 -18.38 1.22 12.67
C TYR A 395 -17.13 1.60 11.86
N VAL A 396 -16.94 2.90 11.55
CA VAL A 396 -15.72 3.40 10.87
C VAL A 396 -14.48 3.18 11.74
N LEU A 397 -14.58 3.43 13.05
CA LEU A 397 -13.51 3.21 14.00
C LEU A 397 -13.09 1.74 14.07
N GLU A 398 -14.06 0.83 14.16
CA GLU A 398 -13.81 -0.61 14.23
C GLU A 398 -13.16 -1.16 12.95
N ARG A 399 -13.57 -0.65 11.81
CA ARG A 399 -12.96 -1.04 10.53
C ARG A 399 -11.55 -0.52 10.36
N ALA A 400 -11.31 0.73 10.74
CA ALA A 400 -10.03 1.41 10.60
C ALA A 400 -9.36 1.17 9.23
N ASP A 401 -10.17 1.24 8.17
CA ASP A 401 -9.79 0.87 6.80
C ASP A 401 -9.40 2.08 5.92
N GLY A 402 -9.42 3.28 6.49
CA GLY A 402 -9.10 4.51 5.78
C GLY A 402 -10.21 5.00 4.82
N VAL A 403 -11.33 4.29 4.70
CA VAL A 403 -12.45 4.71 3.85
C VAL A 403 -13.29 5.76 4.56
N ILE A 404 -13.44 6.92 3.93
CA ILE A 404 -14.18 8.05 4.50
C ILE A 404 -15.68 7.72 4.54
N ALA A 405 -16.31 7.96 5.69
CA ALA A 405 -17.75 7.88 5.83
C ALA A 405 -18.37 9.17 6.39
N THR A 406 -19.62 9.43 6.01
CA THR A 406 -20.44 10.49 6.61
C THR A 406 -20.99 9.99 7.94
N VAL A 407 -20.69 10.73 9.02
CA VAL A 407 -21.12 10.39 10.39
C VAL A 407 -22.02 11.47 11.02
N GLY A 408 -22.33 12.53 10.28
CA GLY A 408 -23.24 13.57 10.76
C GLY A 408 -23.65 14.55 9.66
N LYS A 409 -24.69 15.31 9.96
CA LYS A 409 -25.16 16.42 9.13
C LYS A 409 -25.36 17.65 10.00
N GLY A 410 -25.04 18.82 9.45
CA GLY A 410 -25.44 20.08 10.03
C GLY A 410 -26.97 20.19 10.09
N VAL A 411 -27.50 20.72 11.19
CA VAL A 411 -28.93 20.96 11.44
C VAL A 411 -29.25 22.43 11.22
#